data_a0b07695b46e4a664df813312ba83072
#
_entry.id   a0b07695b46e4a664df813312ba83072
#
_cell.length_a   1.000
_cell.length_b   1.000
_cell.length_c   1.000
_cell.angle_alpha   90.00
_cell.angle_beta   90.00
_cell.angle_gamma   90.00
#
_symmetry.space_group_name_H-M   'P 1'
#
loop_
_entity.id
_entity.type
_entity.pdbx_description
1 polymer ?
#
loop_
_entity_poly.entity_id
_entity_poly.type
_entity_poly.pdbx_seq_one_letter_code
_entity_poly.pdbx_strand_id
1 'polypeptide(L)'
;MVTIRRVVCDREPYFVPETATALDAAEYMASRNIGAVCVLDGEEKLCGIFSERDLLKRVVVKKLDPAATPIRDVMSEPRAVIDCEDTPHDALERMEMVGSRHLPVVDGERFVGMLSMRDIMRVEISEQGAELQLLHEYIQH
;
A
#
# COMPACT_ATOMS: atom_id res chain seq x y z
N MET A 1 1.54 -19.16 -11.03
CA MET A 1 1.61 -17.69 -11.11
C MET A 1 1.32 -17.08 -9.74
N VAL A 2 2.13 -16.13 -9.32
CA VAL A 2 1.91 -15.45 -8.04
C VAL A 2 0.80 -14.41 -8.21
N THR A 3 -0.17 -14.40 -7.28
CA THR A 3 -1.21 -13.40 -7.23
C THR A 3 -0.92 -12.42 -6.09
N ILE A 4 -1.56 -11.27 -6.13
CA ILE A 4 -1.43 -10.26 -5.08
C ILE A 4 -1.91 -10.80 -3.73
N ARG A 5 -2.94 -11.65 -3.72
CA ARG A 5 -3.43 -12.33 -2.50
C ARG A 5 -2.27 -12.98 -1.74
N ARG A 6 -1.41 -13.69 -2.45
CA ARG A 6 -0.28 -14.39 -1.84
C ARG A 6 0.76 -13.42 -1.26
N VAL A 7 0.92 -12.26 -1.87
CA VAL A 7 1.88 -11.25 -1.41
C VAL A 7 1.43 -10.63 -0.09
N VAL A 8 0.13 -10.41 0.10
CA VAL A 8 -0.41 -9.70 1.26
C VAL A 8 -1.06 -10.60 2.32
N CYS A 9 -1.20 -11.91 2.07
CA CYS A 9 -2.01 -12.81 2.91
C CYS A 9 -1.51 -12.99 4.35
N ASP A 10 -0.21 -12.88 4.58
CA ASP A 10 0.40 -13.19 5.88
C ASP A 10 0.62 -11.97 6.78
N ARG A 11 0.04 -10.84 6.42
CA ARG A 11 0.26 -9.63 7.19
C ARG A 11 -1.04 -8.91 7.50
N GLU A 12 -1.03 -8.16 8.61
CA GLU A 12 -2.15 -7.33 8.99
C GLU A 12 -2.35 -6.20 7.99
N PRO A 13 -3.60 -5.89 7.61
CA PRO A 13 -3.86 -4.71 6.81
C PRO A 13 -3.61 -3.44 7.63
N TYR A 14 -2.84 -2.51 7.10
CA TYR A 14 -2.56 -1.24 7.75
C TYR A 14 -3.56 -0.20 7.30
N PHE A 15 -4.40 0.26 8.22
CA PHE A 15 -5.40 1.28 7.95
C PHE A 15 -5.68 2.11 9.19
N VAL A 16 -6.26 3.28 8.97
CA VAL A 16 -6.79 4.13 10.04
C VAL A 16 -8.26 4.45 9.72
N PRO A 17 -9.09 4.70 10.74
CA PRO A 17 -10.47 5.10 10.49
C PRO A 17 -10.53 6.55 9.99
N GLU A 18 -11.58 6.89 9.26
CA GLU A 18 -11.78 8.25 8.76
C GLU A 18 -11.94 9.30 9.87
N THR A 19 -12.21 8.84 11.09
CA THR A 19 -12.32 9.70 12.27
C THR A 19 -10.96 10.07 12.87
N ALA A 20 -9.88 9.47 12.40
CA ALA A 20 -8.52 9.76 12.87
C ALA A 20 -8.07 11.16 12.46
N THR A 21 -7.08 11.69 13.16
CA THR A 21 -6.41 12.93 12.78
C THR A 21 -5.20 12.64 11.91
N ALA A 22 -4.67 13.67 11.26
CA ALA A 22 -3.42 13.56 10.51
C ALA A 22 -2.27 13.08 11.41
N LEU A 23 -2.24 13.55 12.67
CA LEU A 23 -1.22 13.11 13.64
C LEU A 23 -1.37 11.63 13.95
N ASP A 24 -2.60 11.14 14.19
CA ASP A 24 -2.84 9.71 14.44
C ASP A 24 -2.29 8.86 13.30
N ALA A 25 -2.55 9.26 12.06
CA ALA A 25 -2.05 8.55 10.89
C ALA A 25 -0.52 8.62 10.79
N ALA A 26 0.06 9.79 11.05
CA ALA A 26 1.52 9.96 11.03
C ALA A 26 2.21 9.10 12.09
N GLU A 27 1.68 9.06 13.30
CA GLU A 27 2.21 8.20 14.37
C GLU A 27 2.08 6.72 14.03
N TYR A 28 0.95 6.33 13.46
CA TYR A 28 0.71 4.97 13.01
C TYR A 28 1.73 4.55 11.94
N MET A 29 1.94 5.42 10.94
CA MET A 29 2.92 5.16 9.87
C MET A 29 4.34 5.10 10.41
N ALA A 30 4.71 6.03 11.28
CA ALA A 30 6.05 6.09 11.85
C ALA A 30 6.36 4.86 12.71
N SER A 31 5.41 4.41 13.53
CA SER A 31 5.60 3.24 14.39
C SER A 31 5.76 1.93 13.60
N ARG A 32 5.21 1.87 12.41
CA ARG A 32 5.26 0.69 11.54
C ARG A 32 6.25 0.82 10.39
N ASN A 33 6.90 1.97 10.30
CA ASN A 33 7.87 2.28 9.25
C ASN A 33 7.28 2.07 7.84
N ILE A 34 6.09 2.59 7.63
CA ILE A 34 5.40 2.53 6.34
C ILE A 34 5.19 3.94 5.79
N GLY A 35 5.19 4.05 4.45
CA GLY A 35 5.10 5.34 3.75
C GLY A 35 3.69 5.78 3.38
N ALA A 36 2.70 4.91 3.57
CA ALA A 36 1.31 5.22 3.27
C ALA A 36 0.39 4.30 4.05
N VAL A 37 -0.84 4.74 4.28
CA VAL A 37 -1.86 4.00 5.01
C VAL A 37 -3.22 4.23 4.34
N CYS A 38 -4.05 3.20 4.34
CA CYS A 38 -5.41 3.32 3.84
C CYS A 38 -6.32 3.92 4.91
N VAL A 39 -7.36 4.61 4.47
CA VAL A 39 -8.37 5.17 5.35
C VAL A 39 -9.70 4.48 5.05
N LEU A 40 -10.32 3.94 6.10
CA LEU A 40 -11.59 3.22 5.99
C LEU A 40 -12.72 4.02 6.66
N ASP A 41 -13.90 3.94 6.08
CA ASP A 41 -15.10 4.57 6.65
C ASP A 41 -15.73 3.70 7.75
N GLY A 42 -16.86 4.15 8.30
CA GLY A 42 -17.55 3.44 9.37
C GLY A 42 -18.12 2.07 8.98
N GLU A 43 -18.19 1.77 7.69
CA GLU A 43 -18.60 0.48 7.15
C GLU A 43 -17.39 -0.38 6.72
N GLU A 44 -16.19 0.01 7.11
CA GLU A 44 -14.92 -0.64 6.77
C GLU A 44 -14.62 -0.65 5.27
N LYS A 45 -15.16 0.30 4.54
CA LYS A 45 -14.87 0.48 3.11
C LYS A 45 -13.75 1.48 2.91
N LEU A 46 -12.95 1.24 1.89
CA LEU A 46 -11.86 2.14 1.52
C LEU A 46 -12.43 3.48 1.07
N CYS A 47 -12.05 4.56 1.74
CA CYS A 47 -12.47 5.91 1.38
C CYS A 47 -11.32 6.86 1.08
N GLY A 48 -10.08 6.48 1.42
CA GLY A 48 -8.94 7.33 1.15
C GLY A 48 -7.61 6.63 1.34
N ILE A 49 -6.56 7.35 1.00
CA ILE A 49 -5.18 6.95 1.24
C ILE A 49 -4.43 8.18 1.75
N PHE A 50 -3.56 7.98 2.72
CA PHE A 50 -2.74 9.05 3.29
C PHE A 50 -1.29 8.63 3.27
N SER A 51 -0.45 9.44 2.61
CA SER A 51 0.97 9.14 2.41
C SER A 51 1.87 10.17 3.09
N GLU A 52 3.16 9.87 3.17
CA GLU A 52 4.18 10.82 3.62
C GLU A 52 4.14 12.10 2.79
N ARG A 53 3.85 11.96 1.49
CA ARG A 53 3.73 13.12 0.59
C ARG A 53 2.52 13.97 0.96
N ASP A 54 1.40 13.36 1.32
CA ASP A 54 0.21 14.09 1.78
C ASP A 54 0.50 14.84 3.07
N LEU A 55 1.19 14.19 4.00
CA LEU A 55 1.60 14.83 5.25
C LEU A 55 2.47 16.06 4.98
N LEU A 56 3.46 15.93 4.11
CA LEU A 56 4.34 17.04 3.75
C LEU A 56 3.57 18.18 3.05
N LYS A 57 2.85 17.85 1.99
CA LYS A 57 2.24 18.85 1.12
C LYS A 57 0.93 19.45 1.63
N ARG A 58 0.14 18.65 2.33
CA ARG A 58 -1.22 19.05 2.73
C ARG A 58 -1.35 19.45 4.20
N VAL A 59 -0.37 19.08 5.02
CA VAL A 59 -0.37 19.40 6.45
C VAL A 59 0.78 20.33 6.78
N VAL A 60 2.02 19.91 6.59
CA VAL A 60 3.21 20.67 7.02
C VAL A 60 3.37 21.95 6.23
N VAL A 61 3.37 21.89 4.91
CA VAL A 61 3.54 23.08 4.05
C VAL A 61 2.37 24.06 4.22
N LYS A 62 1.18 23.54 4.48
CA LYS A 62 -0.01 24.35 4.73
C LYS A 62 -0.08 24.90 6.15
N LYS A 63 0.89 24.58 7.00
CA LYS A 63 0.97 25.04 8.39
C LYS A 63 -0.23 24.64 9.24
N LEU A 64 -0.82 23.49 8.95
CA LEU A 64 -1.91 22.94 9.75
C LEU A 64 -1.36 22.22 10.97
N ASP A 65 -2.14 22.23 12.05
CA ASP A 65 -1.82 21.44 13.24
C ASP A 65 -2.27 19.99 12.98
N PRO A 66 -1.33 19.02 12.91
CA PRO A 66 -1.69 17.63 12.63
C PRO A 66 -2.68 17.05 13.63
N ALA A 67 -2.57 17.43 14.91
CA ALA A 67 -3.45 16.93 15.97
C ALA A 67 -4.88 17.46 15.87
N ALA A 68 -5.06 18.59 15.19
CA ALA A 68 -6.38 19.22 15.02
C ALA A 68 -6.96 19.06 13.62
N THR A 69 -6.24 18.37 12.72
CA THR A 69 -6.65 18.20 11.32
C THR A 69 -7.24 16.81 11.10
N PRO A 70 -8.54 16.71 10.77
CA PRO A 70 -9.13 15.41 10.44
C PRO A 70 -8.45 14.81 9.20
N ILE A 71 -8.22 13.49 9.23
CA ILE A 71 -7.55 12.80 8.12
C ILE A 71 -8.31 12.96 6.80
N ARG A 72 -9.63 12.99 6.85
CA ARG A 72 -10.47 13.12 5.65
C ARG A 72 -10.26 14.45 4.92
N ASP A 73 -9.77 15.49 5.60
CA ASP A 73 -9.52 16.79 4.98
C ASP A 73 -8.21 16.83 4.20
N VAL A 74 -7.31 15.89 4.46
CA VAL A 74 -5.94 15.89 3.90
C VAL A 74 -5.57 14.60 3.21
N MET A 75 -6.40 13.57 3.26
CA MET A 75 -6.19 12.33 2.51
C MET A 75 -6.43 12.54 1.02
N SER A 76 -5.89 11.64 0.21
CA SER A 76 -6.17 11.58 -1.22
C SER A 76 -7.19 10.50 -1.51
N GLU A 77 -7.96 10.67 -2.59
CA GLU A 77 -8.81 9.58 -3.08
C GLU A 77 -7.90 8.54 -3.74
N PRO A 78 -8.16 7.23 -3.55
CA PRO A 78 -7.41 6.21 -4.26
C PRO A 78 -7.62 6.34 -5.78
N ARG A 79 -6.53 6.57 -6.51
CA ARG A 79 -6.60 6.69 -7.97
C ARG A 79 -6.76 5.34 -8.66
N ALA A 80 -6.29 4.29 -8.00
CA ALA A 80 -6.38 2.93 -8.47
C ALA A 80 -6.32 1.98 -7.29
N VAL A 81 -6.92 0.82 -7.45
CA VAL A 81 -6.82 -0.30 -6.53
C VAL A 81 -6.33 -1.51 -7.32
N ILE A 82 -5.90 -2.54 -6.63
CA ILE A 82 -5.53 -3.82 -7.24
C ILE A 82 -6.35 -4.92 -6.59
N ASP A 83 -6.84 -5.86 -7.39
CA ASP A 83 -7.59 -6.99 -6.88
C ASP A 83 -6.66 -8.10 -6.43
N CYS A 84 -7.09 -8.88 -5.45
CA CYS A 84 -6.33 -10.03 -4.93
C CYS A 84 -5.94 -11.04 -6.00
N GLU A 85 -6.76 -11.17 -7.05
CA GLU A 85 -6.50 -12.14 -8.12
C GLU A 85 -5.60 -11.58 -9.23
N ASP A 86 -5.29 -10.29 -9.19
CA ASP A 86 -4.34 -9.69 -10.11
C ASP A 86 -2.91 -10.14 -9.82
N THR A 87 -2.01 -9.89 -10.74
CA THR A 87 -0.60 -10.26 -10.62
C THR A 87 0.27 -9.08 -10.20
N PRO A 88 1.50 -9.32 -9.70
CA PRO A 88 2.46 -8.24 -9.45
C PRO A 88 2.73 -7.38 -10.68
N HIS A 89 2.74 -7.96 -11.87
CA HIS A 89 2.90 -7.22 -13.11
C HIS A 89 1.76 -6.22 -13.35
N ASP A 90 0.52 -6.65 -13.12
CA ASP A 90 -0.65 -5.77 -13.19
C ASP A 90 -0.53 -4.59 -12.22
N ALA A 91 -0.06 -4.88 -11.00
CA ALA A 91 0.13 -3.86 -9.99
C ALA A 91 1.19 -2.83 -10.40
N LEU A 92 2.31 -3.31 -10.96
CA LEU A 92 3.37 -2.43 -11.43
C LEU A 92 2.88 -1.50 -12.53
N GLU A 93 2.13 -2.01 -13.48
CA GLU A 93 1.54 -1.20 -14.54
C GLU A 93 0.62 -0.12 -13.98
N ARG A 94 -0.24 -0.46 -13.02
CA ARG A 94 -1.13 0.52 -12.39
C ARG A 94 -0.38 1.57 -11.61
N MET A 95 0.66 1.19 -10.88
CA MET A 95 1.50 2.13 -10.16
C MET A 95 2.14 3.14 -11.10
N GLU A 96 2.65 2.69 -12.24
CA GLU A 96 3.22 3.56 -13.25
C GLU A 96 2.16 4.50 -13.85
N MET A 97 0.99 3.96 -14.15
CA MET A 97 -0.11 4.72 -14.75
C MET A 97 -0.59 5.86 -13.84
N VAL A 98 -0.69 5.64 -12.54
CA VAL A 98 -1.19 6.65 -11.61
C VAL A 98 -0.09 7.40 -10.85
N GLY A 99 1.17 7.03 -11.06
CA GLY A 99 2.31 7.67 -10.41
C GLY A 99 2.37 7.45 -8.90
N SER A 100 1.93 6.28 -8.44
CA SER A 100 1.94 5.92 -7.02
C SER A 100 2.78 4.69 -6.77
N ARG A 101 3.44 4.64 -5.62
CA ARG A 101 4.20 3.47 -5.18
C ARG A 101 3.40 2.55 -4.27
N HIS A 102 2.13 2.87 -4.06
CA HIS A 102 1.24 2.13 -3.18
C HIS A 102 -0.11 1.96 -3.86
N LEU A 103 -0.69 0.77 -3.72
CA LEU A 103 -2.05 0.49 -4.20
C LEU A 103 -2.81 -0.21 -3.09
N PRO A 104 -4.03 0.25 -2.78
CA PRO A 104 -4.92 -0.52 -1.92
C PRO A 104 -5.28 -1.84 -2.60
N VAL A 105 -5.34 -2.90 -1.82
CA VAL A 105 -5.71 -4.24 -2.29
C VAL A 105 -7.13 -4.54 -1.86
N VAL A 106 -7.94 -4.98 -2.80
CA VAL A 106 -9.34 -5.33 -2.55
C VAL A 106 -9.63 -6.76 -3.01
N ASP A 107 -10.64 -7.36 -2.40
CA ASP A 107 -11.22 -8.64 -2.81
C ASP A 107 -12.68 -8.34 -3.15
N GLY A 108 -12.93 -8.08 -4.44
CA GLY A 108 -14.20 -7.50 -4.85
C GLY A 108 -14.32 -6.07 -4.29
N GLU A 109 -15.29 -5.84 -3.40
CA GLU A 109 -15.46 -4.54 -2.74
C GLU A 109 -14.82 -4.46 -1.36
N ARG A 110 -14.28 -5.58 -0.88
CA ARG A 110 -13.72 -5.66 0.46
C ARG A 110 -12.26 -5.24 0.46
N PHE A 111 -11.93 -4.31 1.36
CA PHE A 111 -10.54 -3.93 1.60
C PHE A 111 -9.78 -5.07 2.29
N VAL A 112 -8.59 -5.41 1.79
CA VAL A 112 -7.76 -6.47 2.38
C VAL A 112 -6.34 -6.04 2.74
N GLY A 113 -5.85 -4.94 2.23
CA GLY A 113 -4.51 -4.49 2.59
C GLY A 113 -3.95 -3.43 1.66
N MET A 114 -2.66 -3.15 1.83
CA MET A 114 -1.91 -2.20 1.03
C MET A 114 -0.72 -2.90 0.38
N LEU A 115 -0.53 -2.69 -0.90
CA LEU A 115 0.61 -3.19 -1.65
C LEU A 115 1.57 -2.04 -1.95
N SER A 116 2.86 -2.25 -1.72
CA SER A 116 3.89 -1.27 -2.04
C SER A 116 4.77 -1.74 -3.21
N MET A 117 5.45 -0.79 -3.84
CA MET A 117 6.47 -1.09 -4.86
C MET A 117 7.54 -2.04 -4.30
N ARG A 118 7.90 -1.86 -3.03
CA ARG A 118 8.87 -2.71 -2.34
C ARG A 118 8.41 -4.16 -2.28
N ASP A 119 7.12 -4.39 -2.07
CA ASP A 119 6.55 -5.75 -2.05
C ASP A 119 6.75 -6.43 -3.40
N ILE A 120 6.52 -5.71 -4.49
CA ILE A 120 6.68 -6.23 -5.85
C ILE A 120 8.15 -6.57 -6.11
N MET A 121 9.06 -5.70 -5.73
CA MET A 121 10.50 -5.91 -5.90
C MET A 121 10.97 -7.15 -5.14
N ARG A 122 10.47 -7.37 -3.94
CA ARG A 122 10.81 -8.56 -3.14
C ARG A 122 10.35 -9.83 -3.81
N VAL A 123 9.16 -9.84 -4.39
CA VAL A 123 8.63 -11.02 -5.10
C VAL A 123 9.49 -11.31 -6.34
N GLU A 124 9.82 -10.31 -7.14
CA GLU A 124 10.66 -10.48 -8.32
C GLU A 124 12.05 -11.00 -7.99
N ILE A 125 12.68 -10.45 -6.96
CA ILE A 125 14.00 -10.91 -6.50
C ILE A 125 13.92 -12.37 -6.06
N SER A 126 12.87 -12.75 -5.33
CA SER A 126 12.66 -14.12 -4.88
C SER A 126 12.48 -15.08 -6.04
N GLU A 127 11.69 -14.72 -7.06
CA GLU A 127 11.50 -15.54 -8.26
C GLU A 127 12.79 -15.69 -9.06
N GLN A 128 13.53 -14.60 -9.27
CA GLN A 128 14.82 -14.64 -9.96
C GLN A 128 15.84 -15.48 -9.19
N GLY A 129 15.87 -15.34 -7.88
CA GLY A 129 16.72 -16.13 -7.03
C GLY A 129 16.42 -17.63 -7.15
N ALA A 130 15.14 -17.99 -7.17
CA ALA A 130 14.70 -19.37 -7.36
C ALA A 130 15.10 -19.90 -8.73
N GLU A 131 14.93 -19.11 -9.79
CA GLU A 131 15.35 -19.50 -11.15
C GLU A 131 16.85 -19.72 -11.24
N LEU A 132 17.66 -18.81 -10.68
CA LEU A 132 19.10 -18.93 -10.67
C LEU A 132 19.54 -20.18 -9.92
N GLN A 133 18.90 -20.50 -8.81
CA GLN A 133 19.18 -21.68 -8.03
C GLN A 133 18.88 -22.96 -8.82
N LEU A 134 17.74 -23.01 -9.49
CA LEU A 134 17.34 -24.14 -10.33
C LEU A 134 18.31 -24.33 -11.49
N LEU A 135 18.73 -23.26 -12.15
CA LEU A 135 19.71 -23.32 -13.22
C LEU A 135 21.06 -23.82 -12.72
N HIS A 136 21.47 -23.36 -11.55
CA HIS A 136 22.72 -23.78 -10.92
C HIS A 136 22.71 -25.28 -10.62
N GLU A 137 21.62 -25.80 -10.04
CA GLU A 137 21.44 -27.21 -9.78
C GLU A 137 21.44 -28.04 -11.06
N TYR A 138 20.82 -27.55 -12.12
CA TYR A 138 20.77 -28.21 -13.41
C TYR A 138 22.18 -28.33 -14.05
N ILE A 139 22.99 -27.28 -13.93
CA ILE A 139 24.35 -27.27 -14.49
C ILE A 139 25.28 -28.23 -13.74
N GLN A 140 25.06 -28.43 -12.44
CA GLN A 140 25.89 -29.31 -11.62
C GLN A 140 25.61 -30.81 -11.87
N HIS A 141 24.52 -31.11 -12.50
CA HIS A 141 24.15 -32.50 -12.85
C HIS A 141 24.30 -32.71 -14.35
#